data_cc416e1f232b0bddb653332949c94d6d
#
_entry.id   cc416e1f232b0bddb653332949c94d6d
#
_cell.length_a   1.000
_cell.length_b   1.000
_cell.length_c   1.000
_cell.angle_alpha   90.00
_cell.angle_beta   90.00
_cell.angle_gamma   90.00
#
_symmetry.space_group_name_H-M   'P 1'
#
loop_
_entity.id
_entity.type
_entity.pdbx_description
1 polymer ?
#
loop_
_entity_poly.entity_id
_entity_poly.type
_entity_poly.pdbx_seq_one_letter_code
_entity_poly.pdbx_strand_id
1 'polypeptide(L)'
;LPAFATEINWADLEAQSAETVAKGEFITVDEISIKMWMPTVLAAVELTDEDKEGGYIGYYMTEDESAAIAVVYADVDGMSLEDYKAALADNGATEVEDVTVNGLPAVTYVLEESDTACIAFTTEAGYVLEVAGSPKSDEGFAAILSFVMASIQGE
;
A
#
# COMPACT_ATOMS: atom_id res chain seq x y z
N LEU A 1 17.39 14.07 -18.96
CA LEU A 1 17.31 12.61 -18.76
C LEU A 1 16.11 12.28 -17.90
N PRO A 2 15.28 11.31 -18.32
CA PRO A 2 14.19 10.88 -17.48
C PRO A 2 14.73 10.29 -16.18
N ALA A 3 14.11 10.65 -15.07
CA ALA A 3 14.41 10.03 -13.80
C ALA A 3 13.88 8.60 -13.84
N PHE A 4 14.72 7.63 -13.46
CA PHE A 4 14.25 6.25 -13.34
C PHE A 4 13.53 6.08 -12.00
N ALA A 5 12.40 5.42 -12.02
CA ALA A 5 11.70 5.06 -10.80
C ALA A 5 12.59 4.14 -9.95
N THR A 6 12.53 4.29 -8.64
CA THR A 6 13.21 3.38 -7.71
C THR A 6 12.62 1.98 -7.86
N GLU A 7 13.46 0.99 -8.05
CA GLU A 7 13.02 -0.41 -8.13
C GLU A 7 13.08 -1.08 -6.77
N ILE A 8 11.99 -1.72 -6.40
CA ILE A 8 11.87 -2.47 -5.14
C ILE A 8 11.53 -3.91 -5.50
N ASN A 9 12.33 -4.84 -5.01
CA ASN A 9 12.15 -6.27 -5.28
C ASN A 9 12.03 -7.03 -3.96
N TRP A 10 10.91 -7.71 -3.78
CA TRP A 10 10.63 -8.48 -2.56
C TRP A 10 11.71 -9.54 -2.29
N ALA A 11 12.20 -10.19 -3.35
CA ALA A 11 13.24 -11.22 -3.20
C ALA A 11 14.48 -10.72 -2.45
N ASP A 12 14.80 -9.43 -2.57
CA ASP A 12 15.95 -8.82 -1.91
C ASP A 12 15.69 -8.53 -0.42
N LEU A 13 14.42 -8.46 -0.01
CA LEU A 13 14.01 -8.06 1.33
C LEU A 13 13.41 -9.20 2.16
N GLU A 14 13.02 -10.30 1.53
CA GLU A 14 12.31 -11.40 2.17
C GLU A 14 13.03 -11.95 3.41
N ALA A 15 14.34 -12.16 3.32
CA ALA A 15 15.13 -12.65 4.44
C ALA A 15 15.17 -11.65 5.59
N GLN A 16 15.22 -10.37 5.30
CA GLN A 16 15.25 -9.31 6.31
C GLN A 16 13.91 -9.20 7.03
N SER A 17 12.80 -9.39 6.33
CA SER A 17 11.46 -9.32 6.94
C SER A 17 11.28 -10.38 8.01
N ALA A 18 11.75 -11.60 7.76
CA ALA A 18 11.66 -12.70 8.71
C ALA A 18 12.48 -12.45 9.98
N GLU A 19 13.65 -11.80 9.86
CA GLU A 19 14.53 -11.52 11.00
C GLU A 19 14.13 -10.26 11.78
N THR A 20 13.65 -9.24 11.07
CA THR A 20 13.48 -7.88 11.62
C THR A 20 12.07 -7.59 12.11
N VAL A 21 11.06 -8.12 11.43
CA VAL A 21 9.68 -7.66 11.63
C VAL A 21 8.83 -8.69 12.36
N ALA A 22 8.71 -9.87 11.86
CA ALA A 22 7.90 -10.94 12.45
C ALA A 22 7.53 -11.94 11.38
N LYS A 23 6.77 -12.93 11.79
CA LYS A 23 6.17 -13.90 10.88
C LYS A 23 5.01 -13.24 10.13
N GLY A 24 4.82 -13.61 8.90
CA GLY A 24 3.72 -13.13 8.07
C GLY A 24 3.32 -14.14 7.02
N GLU A 25 2.24 -13.87 6.36
CA GLU A 25 1.69 -14.70 5.28
C GLU A 25 1.30 -13.80 4.12
N PHE A 26 1.34 -14.37 2.91
CA PHE A 26 0.80 -13.66 1.76
C PHE A 26 -0.73 -13.72 1.80
N ILE A 27 -1.35 -12.56 1.64
CA ILE A 27 -2.79 -12.44 1.42
C ILE A 27 -3.03 -12.09 -0.04
N THR A 28 -4.17 -12.51 -0.59
CA THR A 28 -4.52 -12.21 -1.98
C THR A 28 -5.55 -11.11 -2.05
N VAL A 29 -5.44 -10.28 -3.09
CA VAL A 29 -6.46 -9.29 -3.45
C VAL A 29 -7.09 -9.82 -4.73
N ASP A 30 -8.16 -10.59 -4.57
CA ASP A 30 -8.78 -11.33 -5.67
C ASP A 30 -9.29 -10.45 -6.80
N GLU A 31 -9.74 -9.24 -6.50
CA GLU A 31 -10.26 -8.28 -7.46
C GLU A 31 -9.28 -7.95 -8.58
N ILE A 32 -7.98 -8.02 -8.30
CA ILE A 32 -6.94 -7.60 -9.25
C ILE A 32 -5.77 -8.59 -9.38
N SER A 33 -5.92 -9.80 -8.84
CA SER A 33 -4.88 -10.84 -8.91
C SER A 33 -3.52 -10.38 -8.39
N ILE A 34 -3.53 -9.72 -7.23
CA ILE A 34 -2.33 -9.26 -6.53
C ILE A 34 -2.25 -9.96 -5.18
N LYS A 35 -1.05 -10.18 -4.71
CA LYS A 35 -0.81 -10.66 -3.34
C LYS A 35 0.17 -9.73 -2.64
N MET A 36 0.09 -9.70 -1.30
CA MET A 36 1.03 -8.95 -0.48
C MET A 36 1.28 -9.70 0.83
N TRP A 37 2.51 -9.60 1.33
CA TRP A 37 2.86 -10.19 2.62
C TRP A 37 2.28 -9.32 3.73
N MET A 38 1.59 -9.96 4.67
CA MET A 38 1.00 -9.28 5.81
C MET A 38 1.51 -9.94 7.10
N PRO A 39 2.13 -9.17 8.01
CA PRO A 39 2.62 -9.74 9.26
C PRO A 39 1.47 -10.16 10.17
N THR A 40 1.68 -11.22 10.95
CA THR A 40 0.65 -11.77 11.85
C THR A 40 0.27 -10.84 12.99
N VAL A 41 1.09 -9.81 13.28
CA VAL A 41 0.77 -8.79 14.28
C VAL A 41 -0.40 -7.89 13.84
N LEU A 42 -0.73 -7.92 12.54
CA LEU A 42 -1.87 -7.20 11.98
C LEU A 42 -2.96 -8.21 11.66
N ALA A 43 -4.09 -8.08 12.34
CA ALA A 43 -5.23 -8.97 12.13
C ALA A 43 -6.28 -8.32 11.24
N ALA A 44 -6.90 -9.11 10.38
CA ALA A 44 -7.98 -8.62 9.51
C ALA A 44 -9.17 -8.16 10.36
N VAL A 45 -9.70 -7.00 10.02
CA VAL A 45 -10.89 -6.41 10.65
C VAL A 45 -12.05 -6.57 9.69
N GLU A 46 -13.21 -6.97 10.20
CA GLU A 46 -14.42 -7.11 9.38
C GLU A 46 -14.84 -5.74 8.85
N LEU A 47 -15.06 -5.65 7.53
CA LEU A 47 -15.49 -4.42 6.88
C LEU A 47 -17.00 -4.26 7.01
N THR A 48 -17.44 -3.05 7.35
CA THR A 48 -18.87 -2.69 7.36
C THR A 48 -19.32 -2.43 5.91
N ASP A 49 -20.64 -2.38 5.70
CA ASP A 49 -21.19 -2.04 4.39
C ASP A 49 -20.78 -0.64 3.97
N GLU A 50 -20.71 0.29 4.92
CA GLU A 50 -20.24 1.65 4.69
C GLU A 50 -18.78 1.68 4.21
N ASP A 51 -17.92 0.85 4.83
CA ASP A 51 -16.51 0.73 4.43
C ASP A 51 -16.41 0.24 2.98
N LYS A 52 -17.18 -0.79 2.64
CA LYS A 52 -17.20 -1.35 1.29
C LYS A 52 -17.67 -0.35 0.24
N GLU A 53 -18.68 0.45 0.60
CA GLU A 53 -19.18 1.54 -0.28
C GLU A 53 -18.10 2.60 -0.51
N GLY A 54 -17.25 2.84 0.48
CA GLY A 54 -16.12 3.75 0.37
C GLY A 54 -14.91 3.20 -0.40
N GLY A 55 -15.00 1.96 -0.89
CA GLY A 55 -13.95 1.34 -1.67
C GLY A 55 -12.98 0.46 -0.88
N TYR A 56 -13.19 0.30 0.41
CA TYR A 56 -12.33 -0.55 1.24
C TYR A 56 -12.53 -2.03 0.88
N ILE A 57 -11.43 -2.73 0.63
CA ILE A 57 -11.46 -4.17 0.36
C ILE A 57 -10.64 -4.96 1.38
N GLY A 58 -9.91 -4.27 2.26
CA GLY A 58 -9.16 -4.89 3.35
C GLY A 58 -8.84 -3.87 4.42
N TYR A 59 -8.79 -4.32 5.67
CA TYR A 59 -8.40 -3.50 6.80
C TYR A 59 -7.74 -4.42 7.83
N TYR A 60 -6.53 -4.05 8.26
CA TYR A 60 -5.71 -4.86 9.17
C TYR A 60 -5.21 -3.98 10.29
N MET A 61 -5.33 -4.45 11.52
CA MET A 61 -5.04 -3.63 12.70
C MET A 61 -4.26 -4.43 13.74
N THR A 62 -3.38 -3.75 14.46
CA THR A 62 -2.69 -4.36 15.62
C THR A 62 -3.68 -4.61 16.76
N GLU A 63 -3.36 -5.55 17.65
CA GLU A 63 -4.23 -5.91 18.77
C GLU A 63 -4.59 -4.72 19.65
N ASP A 64 -3.62 -3.82 19.90
CA ASP A 64 -3.83 -2.62 20.69
C ASP A 64 -4.46 -1.46 19.92
N GLU A 65 -4.81 -1.68 18.64
CA GLU A 65 -5.42 -0.70 17.76
C GLU A 65 -4.57 0.57 17.52
N SER A 66 -3.25 0.49 17.80
CA SER A 66 -2.35 1.63 17.63
C SER A 66 -1.89 1.84 16.19
N ALA A 67 -1.98 0.83 15.35
CA ALA A 67 -1.54 0.91 13.96
C ALA A 67 -2.44 0.07 13.05
N ALA A 68 -2.62 0.53 11.82
CA ALA A 68 -3.49 -0.14 10.86
C ALA A 68 -3.03 0.06 9.43
N ILE A 69 -3.38 -0.90 8.58
CA ILE A 69 -3.19 -0.83 7.13
C ILE A 69 -4.57 -0.98 6.48
N ALA A 70 -4.90 -0.05 5.60
CA ALA A 70 -6.12 -0.10 4.80
C ALA A 70 -5.78 -0.41 3.34
N VAL A 71 -6.61 -1.23 2.71
CA VAL A 71 -6.51 -1.55 1.29
C VAL A 71 -7.77 -1.02 0.62
N VAL A 72 -7.61 -0.11 -0.32
CA VAL A 72 -8.72 0.57 -1.00
C VAL A 72 -8.64 0.31 -2.50
N TYR A 73 -9.75 -0.02 -3.10
CA TYR A 73 -9.86 -0.24 -4.55
C TYR A 73 -10.99 0.65 -5.06
N ALA A 74 -10.62 1.71 -5.76
CA ALA A 74 -11.56 2.76 -6.15
C ALA A 74 -11.53 3.03 -7.66
N ASP A 75 -12.70 3.33 -8.21
CA ASP A 75 -12.86 3.73 -9.59
C ASP A 75 -12.29 5.13 -9.81
N VAL A 76 -11.37 5.27 -10.74
CA VAL A 76 -10.77 6.56 -11.11
C VAL A 76 -10.99 6.88 -12.60
N ASP A 77 -12.00 6.27 -13.21
CA ASP A 77 -12.39 6.51 -14.61
C ASP A 77 -11.24 6.34 -15.61
N GLY A 78 -10.40 5.33 -15.37
CA GLY A 78 -9.29 5.05 -16.28
C GLY A 78 -8.14 6.04 -16.21
N MET A 79 -8.06 6.82 -15.15
CA MET A 79 -6.97 7.78 -14.93
C MET A 79 -5.62 7.09 -15.01
N SER A 80 -4.66 7.69 -15.71
CA SER A 80 -3.29 7.17 -15.75
C SER A 80 -2.60 7.39 -14.40
N LEU A 81 -1.53 6.66 -14.15
CA LEU A 81 -0.74 6.85 -12.93
C LEU A 81 -0.17 8.26 -12.84
N GLU A 82 0.25 8.84 -13.98
CA GLU A 82 0.73 10.23 -14.06
C GLU A 82 -0.34 11.23 -13.63
N ASP A 83 -1.57 11.07 -14.14
CA ASP A 83 -2.69 11.94 -13.78
C ASP A 83 -3.09 11.77 -12.31
N TYR A 84 -3.06 10.53 -11.83
CA TYR A 84 -3.34 10.23 -10.43
C TYR A 84 -2.31 10.88 -9.51
N LYS A 85 -1.04 10.81 -9.88
CA LYS A 85 0.06 11.45 -9.15
C LYS A 85 -0.14 12.96 -9.07
N ALA A 86 -0.53 13.60 -10.17
CA ALA A 86 -0.82 15.03 -10.19
C ALA A 86 -1.99 15.39 -9.29
N ALA A 87 -3.05 14.56 -9.30
CA ALA A 87 -4.22 14.76 -8.44
C ALA A 87 -3.85 14.62 -6.96
N LEU A 88 -2.97 13.69 -6.61
CA LEU A 88 -2.49 13.54 -5.24
C LEU A 88 -1.78 14.79 -4.75
N ALA A 89 -0.89 15.35 -5.56
CA ALA A 89 -0.16 16.57 -5.22
C ALA A 89 -1.10 17.74 -5.03
N ASP A 90 -2.12 17.88 -5.90
CA ASP A 90 -3.13 18.93 -5.81
C ASP A 90 -4.01 18.79 -4.55
N ASN A 91 -4.13 17.57 -4.03
CA ASN A 91 -4.95 17.29 -2.83
C ASN A 91 -4.13 17.26 -1.54
N GLY A 92 -2.89 17.74 -1.58
CA GLY A 92 -2.06 17.91 -0.39
C GLY A 92 -1.16 16.76 -0.03
N ALA A 93 -1.03 15.75 -0.88
CA ALA A 93 -0.07 14.68 -0.66
C ALA A 93 1.36 15.23 -0.79
N THR A 94 2.25 14.75 0.07
CA THR A 94 3.66 15.13 0.07
C THR A 94 4.53 13.91 -0.22
N GLU A 95 5.81 14.14 -0.50
CA GLU A 95 6.78 13.08 -0.80
C GLU A 95 6.28 12.13 -1.89
N VAL A 96 5.67 12.70 -2.92
CA VAL A 96 5.09 11.93 -4.04
C VAL A 96 6.22 11.47 -4.96
N GLU A 97 6.43 10.16 -5.04
CA GLU A 97 7.53 9.56 -5.81
C GLU A 97 7.07 8.38 -6.66
N ASP A 98 7.66 8.26 -7.85
CA ASP A 98 7.46 7.08 -8.70
C ASP A 98 8.34 5.95 -8.20
N VAL A 99 7.76 4.75 -8.14
CA VAL A 99 8.49 3.52 -7.78
C VAL A 99 8.04 2.40 -8.70
N THR A 100 8.86 1.36 -8.79
CA THR A 100 8.47 0.10 -9.43
C THR A 100 8.62 -0.99 -8.38
N VAL A 101 7.53 -1.65 -8.06
CA VAL A 101 7.50 -2.69 -7.02
C VAL A 101 7.25 -4.03 -7.68
N ASN A 102 8.25 -4.91 -7.65
CA ASN A 102 8.19 -6.23 -8.28
C ASN A 102 7.70 -6.16 -9.73
N GLY A 103 8.20 -5.16 -10.46
CA GLY A 103 7.84 -4.93 -11.86
C GLY A 103 6.56 -4.13 -12.08
N LEU A 104 5.86 -3.74 -11.02
CA LEU A 104 4.60 -2.98 -11.11
C LEU A 104 4.86 -1.49 -10.89
N PRO A 105 4.53 -0.63 -11.87
CA PRO A 105 4.62 0.82 -11.67
C PRO A 105 3.67 1.29 -10.59
N ALA A 106 4.16 2.14 -9.71
CA ALA A 106 3.38 2.65 -8.58
C ALA A 106 3.83 4.06 -8.21
N VAL A 107 3.07 4.71 -7.35
CA VAL A 107 3.44 5.97 -6.74
C VAL A 107 3.34 5.84 -5.22
N THR A 108 4.36 6.32 -4.51
CA THR A 108 4.33 6.42 -3.05
C THR A 108 4.12 7.87 -2.65
N TYR A 109 3.47 8.08 -1.52
CA TYR A 109 3.18 9.44 -1.05
C TYR A 109 2.82 9.42 0.43
N VAL A 110 2.75 10.60 1.02
CA VAL A 110 2.44 10.79 2.44
C VAL A 110 1.26 11.74 2.58
N LEU A 111 0.37 11.42 3.50
CA LEU A 111 -0.73 12.27 3.93
C LEU A 111 -0.40 12.74 5.34
N GLU A 112 0.18 13.93 5.45
CA GLU A 112 0.72 14.45 6.72
C GLU A 112 -0.34 14.62 7.81
N GLU A 113 -1.52 15.08 7.45
CA GLU A 113 -2.61 15.32 8.42
C GLU A 113 -3.03 14.06 9.17
N SER A 114 -3.02 12.93 8.49
CA SER A 114 -3.40 11.63 9.09
C SER A 114 -2.21 10.76 9.47
N ASP A 115 -0.99 11.28 9.31
CA ASP A 115 0.25 10.54 9.59
C ASP A 115 0.26 9.18 8.86
N THR A 116 -0.08 9.21 7.57
CA THR A 116 -0.28 8.02 6.75
C THR A 116 0.73 7.97 5.61
N ALA A 117 1.33 6.80 5.40
CA ALA A 117 2.15 6.53 4.22
C ALA A 117 1.38 5.61 3.29
N CYS A 118 1.43 5.91 1.99
CA CYS A 118 0.61 5.25 0.99
C CYS A 118 1.41 4.80 -0.22
N ILE A 119 0.91 3.76 -0.89
CA ILE A 119 1.35 3.37 -2.22
C ILE A 119 0.11 3.12 -3.08
N ALA A 120 0.15 3.53 -4.34
CA ALA A 120 -0.99 3.37 -5.24
C ALA A 120 -0.54 2.82 -6.59
N PHE A 121 -1.39 1.96 -7.15
CA PHE A 121 -1.22 1.33 -8.46
C PHE A 121 -2.50 1.56 -9.27
N THR A 122 -2.37 1.90 -10.55
CA THR A 122 -3.53 1.93 -11.45
C THR A 122 -3.69 0.55 -12.09
N THR A 123 -4.93 0.16 -12.37
CA THR A 123 -5.24 -1.13 -12.98
C THR A 123 -5.82 -0.93 -14.39
N GLU A 124 -5.80 -2.00 -15.18
CA GLU A 124 -6.37 -1.99 -16.53
C GLU A 124 -7.88 -1.76 -16.54
N ALA A 125 -8.53 -2.06 -15.41
CA ALA A 125 -9.98 -1.84 -15.27
C ALA A 125 -10.35 -0.36 -15.05
N GLY A 126 -9.38 0.53 -14.98
CA GLY A 126 -9.63 1.95 -14.74
C GLY A 126 -9.80 2.31 -13.27
N TYR A 127 -9.29 1.47 -12.40
CA TYR A 127 -9.34 1.65 -10.94
C TYR A 127 -7.95 1.92 -10.38
N VAL A 128 -7.89 2.35 -9.13
CA VAL A 128 -6.65 2.44 -8.37
C VAL A 128 -6.73 1.51 -7.17
N LEU A 129 -5.63 0.80 -6.91
CA LEU A 129 -5.41 0.09 -5.66
C LEU A 129 -4.51 0.95 -4.79
N GLU A 130 -4.98 1.28 -3.59
CA GLU A 130 -4.19 2.03 -2.61
C GLU A 130 -3.98 1.18 -1.37
N VAL A 131 -2.74 1.12 -0.89
CA VAL A 131 -2.39 0.52 0.39
C VAL A 131 -1.86 1.63 1.27
N ALA A 132 -2.53 1.88 2.38
CA ALA A 132 -2.24 3.00 3.27
C ALA A 132 -2.06 2.52 4.70
N GLY A 133 -1.02 2.99 5.36
CA GLY A 133 -0.74 2.61 6.74
C GLY A 133 -0.45 3.80 7.65
N SER A 134 -0.92 3.73 8.88
CA SER A 134 -0.69 4.77 9.90
C SER A 134 -0.52 4.12 11.28
N PRO A 135 0.25 4.74 12.20
CA PRO A 135 0.97 6.01 12.05
C PRO A 135 2.35 5.80 11.39
N LYS A 136 2.70 6.59 10.40
CA LYS A 136 4.02 6.48 9.76
C LYS A 136 5.15 6.99 10.65
N SER A 137 4.83 7.83 11.62
CA SER A 137 5.80 8.38 12.58
C SER A 137 6.30 7.35 13.59
N ASP A 138 5.61 6.22 13.75
CA ASP A 138 6.09 5.11 14.57
C ASP A 138 7.12 4.32 13.76
N GLU A 139 8.38 4.37 14.18
CA GLU A 139 9.49 3.73 13.47
C GLU A 139 9.31 2.21 13.28
N GLY A 140 8.81 1.54 14.31
CA GLY A 140 8.57 0.09 14.25
C GLY A 140 7.50 -0.26 13.23
N PHE A 141 6.40 0.48 13.24
CA PHE A 141 5.34 0.27 12.28
C PHE A 141 5.73 0.70 10.86
N ALA A 142 6.50 1.78 10.74
CA ALA A 142 6.99 2.24 9.43
C ALA A 142 7.84 1.16 8.76
N ALA A 143 8.66 0.44 9.53
CA ALA A 143 9.44 -0.68 9.02
C ALA A 143 8.54 -1.81 8.52
N ILE A 144 7.52 -2.17 9.30
CA ILE A 144 6.52 -3.18 8.91
C ILE A 144 5.83 -2.76 7.61
N LEU A 145 5.36 -1.52 7.55
CA LEU A 145 4.65 -0.98 6.39
C LEU A 145 5.53 -1.03 5.13
N SER A 146 6.82 -0.70 5.26
CA SER A 146 7.77 -0.76 4.16
C SER A 146 7.87 -2.17 3.58
N PHE A 147 7.90 -3.19 4.44
CA PHE A 147 7.94 -4.59 3.98
C PHE A 147 6.62 -4.99 3.30
N VAL A 148 5.49 -4.59 3.87
CA VAL A 148 4.17 -4.88 3.26
C VAL A 148 4.10 -4.28 1.86
N MET A 149 4.45 -3.02 1.71
CA MET A 149 4.44 -2.34 0.41
C MET A 149 5.41 -2.97 -0.59
N ALA A 150 6.62 -3.33 -0.13
CA ALA A 150 7.63 -3.96 -0.97
C ALA A 150 7.25 -5.37 -1.43
N SER A 151 6.30 -6.01 -0.76
CA SER A 151 5.86 -7.37 -1.07
C SER A 151 4.76 -7.42 -2.12
N ILE A 152 4.15 -6.30 -2.48
CA ILE A 152 3.03 -6.27 -3.43
C ILE A 152 3.49 -6.76 -4.79
N GLN A 153 2.83 -7.80 -5.29
CA GLN A 153 3.22 -8.45 -6.55
C GLN A 153 2.03 -9.17 -7.18
N GLY A 154 2.12 -9.44 -8.47
CA GLY A 154 1.12 -10.26 -9.15
C GLY A 154 1.11 -11.68 -8.60
N GLU A 155 -0.05 -12.27 -8.59
CA GLU A 155 -0.20 -13.68 -8.21
C GLU A 155 0.51 -14.62 -9.18
#